data_41dd8dfea569792a708310aee43f0466
#
_entry.id   41dd8dfea569792a708310aee43f0466
#
_cell.length_a   1.000
_cell.length_b   1.000
_cell.length_c   1.000
_cell.angle_alpha   90.00
_cell.angle_beta   90.00
_cell.angle_gamma   90.00
#
_symmetry.space_group_name_H-M   'P 1'
#
loop_
_entity.id
_entity.type
_entity.pdbx_description
1 polymer ?
#
loop_
_entity_poly.entity_id
_entity_poly.type
_entity_poly.pdbx_seq_one_letter_code
_entity_poly.pdbx_strand_id
1 'polypeptide(L)'
;KKATRTEIRNVDPAANPYLAFACILDAGLKGIAEEYPDVEPVYDNIFEYTREEREQHGIKNLPENLKDAVKELKQSQFMKEALGEHIFNKL
;
A
#
# COMPACT_ATOMS: atom_id res chain seq x y z
N LYS A 1 -24.52 -9.84 -3.61
CA LYS A 1 -24.96 -8.43 -3.69
C LYS A 1 -24.23 -7.73 -4.82
N LYS A 2 -24.93 -6.78 -5.46
CA LYS A 2 -24.39 -6.06 -6.63
C LYS A 2 -23.14 -5.20 -6.33
N ALA A 3 -22.97 -4.77 -5.09
CA ALA A 3 -21.89 -3.85 -4.71
C ALA A 3 -20.77 -4.51 -3.92
N THR A 4 -20.72 -5.84 -3.88
CA THR A 4 -19.64 -6.54 -3.15
C THR A 4 -18.34 -6.36 -3.90
N ARG A 5 -17.37 -5.71 -3.23
CA ARG A 5 -16.07 -5.40 -3.82
C ARG A 5 -15.07 -5.02 -2.73
N THR A 6 -13.81 -4.97 -3.13
CA THR A 6 -12.74 -4.40 -2.31
C THR A 6 -12.33 -3.05 -2.90
N GLU A 7 -12.19 -2.04 -2.08
CA GLU A 7 -11.71 -0.73 -2.50
C GLU A 7 -10.36 -0.42 -1.86
N ILE A 8 -9.44 0.08 -2.66
CA ILE A 8 -8.13 0.54 -2.19
C ILE A 8 -8.08 2.04 -2.41
N ARG A 9 -7.93 2.81 -1.33
CA ARG A 9 -8.01 4.27 -1.38
C ARG A 9 -6.70 4.99 -1.08
N ASN A 10 -5.61 4.25 -0.91
CA ASN A 10 -4.32 4.82 -0.53
C ASN A 10 -3.45 5.25 -1.71
N VAL A 11 -3.91 5.04 -2.94
CA VAL A 11 -3.14 5.41 -4.13
C VAL A 11 -3.42 6.87 -4.50
N ASP A 12 -2.34 7.61 -4.80
CA ASP A 12 -2.45 9.01 -5.22
C ASP A 12 -3.17 9.11 -6.57
N PRO A 13 -4.14 10.02 -6.73
CA PRO A 13 -4.82 10.20 -8.01
C PRO A 13 -3.91 10.55 -9.18
N ALA A 14 -2.75 11.13 -8.91
CA ALA A 14 -1.76 11.48 -9.94
C ALA A 14 -0.85 10.30 -10.34
N ALA A 15 -0.98 9.15 -9.66
CA ALA A 15 -0.15 7.98 -9.96
C ALA A 15 -0.44 7.43 -11.35
N ASN A 16 0.58 6.86 -11.99
CA ASN A 16 0.40 6.16 -13.26
C ASN A 16 -0.45 4.91 -13.00
N PRO A 17 -1.67 4.80 -13.59
CA PRO A 17 -2.55 3.69 -13.28
C PRO A 17 -2.02 2.32 -13.70
N TYR A 18 -1.25 2.25 -14.78
CA TYR A 18 -0.67 0.98 -15.23
C TYR A 18 0.33 0.45 -14.22
N LEU A 19 1.20 1.31 -13.71
CA LEU A 19 2.18 0.93 -12.69
C LEU A 19 1.48 0.61 -11.37
N ALA A 20 0.48 1.39 -10.99
CA ALA A 20 -0.28 1.15 -9.76
C ALA A 20 -0.98 -0.21 -9.79
N PHE A 21 -1.66 -0.53 -10.89
CA PHE A 21 -2.34 -1.83 -11.03
C PHE A 21 -1.34 -2.99 -11.02
N ALA A 22 -0.22 -2.84 -11.69
CA ALA A 22 0.81 -3.87 -11.70
C ALA A 22 1.33 -4.16 -10.29
N CYS A 23 1.59 -3.13 -9.50
CA CYS A 23 2.07 -3.27 -8.13
C CYS A 23 1.02 -3.90 -7.21
N ILE A 24 -0.24 -3.49 -7.35
CA ILE A 24 -1.34 -4.05 -6.55
C ILE A 24 -1.54 -5.53 -6.86
N LEU A 25 -1.56 -5.88 -8.15
CA LEU A 25 -1.70 -7.27 -8.56
C LEU A 25 -0.54 -8.12 -8.03
N ASP A 26 0.68 -7.64 -8.16
CA ASP A 26 1.87 -8.36 -7.71
C ASP A 26 1.88 -8.52 -6.18
N ALA A 27 1.44 -7.49 -5.46
CA ALA A 27 1.30 -7.57 -4.00
C ALA A 27 0.29 -8.64 -3.59
N GLY A 28 -0.86 -8.70 -4.28
CA GLY A 28 -1.87 -9.72 -4.02
C GLY A 28 -1.36 -11.12 -4.30
N LEU A 29 -0.69 -11.32 -5.43
CA LEU A 29 -0.12 -12.61 -5.80
C LEU A 29 0.97 -13.06 -4.83
N LYS A 30 1.81 -12.13 -4.38
CA LYS A 30 2.83 -12.42 -3.37
C LYS A 30 2.21 -12.85 -2.05
N GLY A 31 1.14 -12.16 -1.63
CA GLY A 31 0.43 -12.52 -0.40
C GLY A 31 -0.14 -13.92 -0.46
N ILE A 32 -0.69 -14.33 -1.61
CA ILE A 32 -1.20 -15.68 -1.81
C ILE A 32 -0.05 -16.71 -1.81
N ALA A 33 1.00 -16.44 -2.56
CA ALA A 33 2.13 -17.34 -2.70
C ALA A 33 2.87 -17.59 -1.39
N GLU A 34 3.00 -16.55 -0.57
CA GLU A 34 3.69 -16.64 0.73
C GLU A 34 2.75 -16.88 1.90
N GLU A 35 1.46 -17.05 1.63
CA GLU A 35 0.44 -17.35 2.63
C GLU A 35 0.43 -16.36 3.79
N TYR A 36 0.42 -15.05 3.46
CA TYR A 36 0.36 -14.01 4.48
C TYR A 36 -0.88 -14.16 5.36
N PRO A 37 -0.75 -13.97 6.68
CA PRO A 37 -1.91 -14.08 7.56
C PRO A 37 -2.90 -12.94 7.34
N ASP A 38 -4.18 -13.23 7.59
CA ASP A 38 -5.21 -12.21 7.54
C ASP A 38 -5.01 -11.20 8.65
N VAL A 39 -5.33 -9.94 8.34
CA VAL A 39 -5.25 -8.84 9.28
C VAL A 39 -6.64 -8.56 9.83
N GLU A 40 -6.75 -8.37 11.15
CA GLU A 40 -8.02 -8.04 11.76
C GLU A 40 -8.59 -6.74 11.22
N PRO A 41 -9.87 -6.73 10.79
CA PRO A 41 -10.49 -5.51 10.31
C PRO A 41 -10.64 -4.48 11.43
N VAL A 42 -10.60 -3.20 11.07
CA VAL A 42 -10.85 -2.11 12.01
C VAL A 42 -12.18 -1.46 11.61
N TYR A 43 -13.14 -1.48 12.53
CA TYR A 43 -14.50 -0.99 12.29
C TYR A 43 -14.73 0.44 12.76
N ASP A 44 -13.80 0.99 13.54
CA ASP A 44 -13.93 2.32 14.12
C ASP A 44 -13.50 3.42 13.14
N ASN A 45 -13.88 4.66 13.48
CA ASN A 45 -13.39 5.82 12.73
C ASN A 45 -11.93 6.09 13.08
N ILE A 46 -11.02 5.67 12.19
CA ILE A 46 -9.57 5.77 12.40
C ILE A 46 -9.10 7.22 12.55
N PHE A 47 -9.80 8.17 11.94
CA PHE A 47 -9.45 9.59 12.04
C PHE A 47 -9.57 10.13 13.47
N GLU A 48 -10.38 9.50 14.30
CA GLU A 48 -10.55 9.87 15.71
C GLU A 48 -9.54 9.18 16.62
N TYR A 49 -8.74 8.26 16.09
CA TYR A 49 -7.75 7.55 16.89
C TYR A 49 -6.59 8.46 17.29
N THR A 50 -6.16 8.31 18.54
CA THR A 50 -4.91 8.89 19.00
C THR A 50 -3.73 8.13 18.37
N ARG A 51 -2.53 8.71 18.46
CA ARG A 51 -1.32 8.06 17.98
C ARG A 51 -1.13 6.68 18.64
N GLU A 52 -1.37 6.61 19.93
CA GLU A 52 -1.24 5.36 20.71
C GLU A 52 -2.23 4.29 20.26
N GLU A 53 -3.47 4.68 20.00
CA GLU A 53 -4.49 3.77 19.50
C GLU A 53 -4.12 3.22 18.11
N ARG A 54 -3.57 4.06 17.24
CA ARG A 54 -3.09 3.61 15.94
C ARG A 54 -1.94 2.61 16.08
N GLU A 55 -1.00 2.86 16.97
CA GLU A 55 0.11 1.94 17.22
C GLU A 55 -0.36 0.58 17.74
N GLN A 56 -1.37 0.57 18.63
CA GLN A 56 -1.96 -0.66 19.12
C GLN A 56 -2.59 -1.52 18.04
N HIS A 57 -3.20 -0.87 17.02
CA HIS A 57 -3.83 -1.57 15.90
C HIS A 57 -2.86 -1.83 14.75
N GLY A 58 -1.61 -1.39 14.85
CA GLY A 58 -0.62 -1.55 13.79
C GLY A 58 -0.90 -0.67 12.58
N ILE A 59 -1.62 0.43 12.76
CA ILE A 59 -1.98 1.35 11.68
C ILE A 59 -0.88 2.39 11.51
N LYS A 60 -0.33 2.46 10.29
CA LYS A 60 0.68 3.44 9.91
C LYS A 60 0.07 4.52 9.04
N ASN A 61 0.67 5.70 9.07
CA ASN A 61 0.27 6.77 8.16
C ASN A 61 0.99 6.62 6.82
N LEU A 62 0.33 7.10 5.76
CA LEU A 62 0.96 7.23 4.46
C LEU A 62 1.97 8.39 4.51
N PRO A 63 2.98 8.41 3.60
CA PRO A 63 3.88 9.54 3.49
C PRO A 63 3.12 10.86 3.29
N GLU A 64 3.57 11.92 3.95
CA GLU A 64 2.87 13.21 3.94
C GLU A 64 3.26 14.11 2.77
N ASN A 65 4.36 13.79 2.09
CA ASN A 65 4.86 14.58 0.97
C ASN A 65 5.60 13.69 -0.03
N LEU A 66 5.90 14.24 -1.21
CA LEU A 66 6.56 13.51 -2.27
C LEU A 66 7.97 13.04 -1.90
N LYS A 67 8.70 13.83 -1.15
CA LYS A 67 10.05 13.47 -0.71
C LYS A 67 10.04 12.21 0.14
N ASP A 68 9.13 12.13 1.10
CA ASP A 68 9.00 10.97 1.96
C ASP A 68 8.49 9.75 1.20
N ALA A 69 7.57 9.96 0.26
CA ALA A 69 7.06 8.88 -0.60
C ALA A 69 8.17 8.29 -1.47
N VAL A 70 9.01 9.12 -2.06
CA VAL A 70 10.15 8.67 -2.87
C VAL A 70 11.16 7.91 -2.00
N LYS A 71 11.39 8.38 -0.79
CA LYS A 71 12.28 7.69 0.16
C LYS A 71 11.78 6.28 0.48
N GLU A 72 10.49 6.14 0.73
CA GLU A 72 9.88 4.84 0.98
C GLU A 72 10.00 3.93 -0.23
N LEU A 73 9.76 4.46 -1.44
CA LEU A 73 9.90 3.71 -2.67
C LEU A 73 11.32 3.17 -2.85
N LYS A 74 12.33 4.01 -2.64
CA LYS A 74 13.73 3.62 -2.81
C LYS A 74 14.18 2.53 -1.83
N GLN A 75 13.56 2.45 -0.68
CA GLN A 75 13.85 1.45 0.34
C GLN A 75 13.06 0.15 0.16
N SER A 76 12.11 0.12 -0.77
CA SER A 76 11.22 -1.03 -0.93
C SER A 76 11.80 -2.04 -1.92
N GLN A 77 12.24 -3.16 -1.42
CA GLN A 77 12.69 -4.28 -2.26
C GLN A 77 11.52 -4.84 -3.08
N PHE A 78 10.33 -4.90 -2.49
CA PHE A 78 9.13 -5.34 -3.19
C PHE A 78 8.86 -4.50 -4.44
N MET A 79 8.91 -3.18 -4.32
CA MET A 79 8.65 -2.28 -5.44
C MET A 79 9.69 -2.40 -6.53
N LYS A 80 10.95 -2.60 -6.15
CA LYS A 80 12.03 -2.82 -7.11
C LYS A 80 11.80 -4.08 -7.93
N GLU A 81 11.35 -5.14 -7.29
CA GLU A 81 11.05 -6.41 -7.97
C GLU A 81 9.78 -6.31 -8.82
N ALA A 82 8.74 -5.65 -8.30
CA ALA A 82 7.46 -5.52 -8.99
C ALA A 82 7.56 -4.67 -10.25
N LEU A 83 8.26 -3.55 -10.17
CA LEU A 83 8.42 -2.60 -11.29
C LEU A 83 9.52 -3.01 -12.26
N GLY A 84 10.51 -3.76 -11.80
CA GLY A 84 11.71 -4.03 -12.55
C GLY A 84 12.73 -2.91 -12.38
N GLU A 85 13.99 -3.25 -12.52
CA GLU A 85 15.08 -2.33 -12.24
C GLU A 85 15.04 -1.07 -13.11
N HIS A 86 14.71 -1.22 -14.40
CA HIS A 86 14.68 -0.08 -15.32
C HIS A 86 13.66 0.97 -14.90
N ILE A 87 12.41 0.56 -14.66
CA ILE A 87 11.34 1.48 -14.26
C ILE A 87 11.62 2.06 -12.88
N PHE A 88 12.03 1.23 -11.94
CA PHE A 88 12.34 1.65 -10.58
C PHE A 88 13.39 2.76 -10.54
N ASN A 89 14.44 2.66 -11.37
CA ASN A 89 15.51 3.66 -11.40
C ASN A 89 15.10 4.97 -12.07
N LYS A 90 13.99 4.97 -12.83
CA LYS A 90 13.47 6.18 -13.48
C LYS A 90 12.51 7.00 -12.59
N LEU A 91 12.07 6.44 -11.51
CA LEU A 91 11.13 7.11 -10.60
C LEU A 91 11.79 8.01 -9.56
#